data_1d8f21170b284d6dc48fb931812affb2
#
_entry.id   1d8f21170b284d6dc48fb931812affb2
#
_cell.length_a   1.000
_cell.length_b   1.000
_cell.length_c   1.000
_cell.angle_alpha   90.00
_cell.angle_beta   90.00
_cell.angle_gamma   90.00
#
_symmetry.space_group_name_H-M   'P 1'
#
loop_
_entity.id
_entity.type
_entity.pdbx_description
1 polymer ?
#
loop_
_entity_poly.entity_id
_entity_poly.type
_entity_poly.pdbx_seq_one_letter_code
_entity_poly.pdbx_strand_id
1 'polypeptide(L)'
;MNVGLLAISGIRVVDEELLRLGLTLPGFVERSETIASLPSLGLLTLAALTPPQHEVHYLEVPDPRALVELPNGLDLVAISSYSAQIREAYDLADRYRAAGIPVVMGGPHVSAVPEEAIEHCDAVVVGEGEPCWNQVLADCEDGRMAGVYDARPFDYDLSDAPVPAFELLDISHYNRLTVQASRGCPHRCE
;
A
#
# COMPACT_ATOMS: atom_id res chain seq x y z
N MET A 1 9.95 15.80 -4.82
CA MET A 1 10.30 14.61 -4.00
C MET A 1 10.20 13.34 -4.83
N ASN A 2 10.96 12.33 -4.46
CA ASN A 2 10.81 10.96 -4.91
C ASN A 2 9.90 10.21 -3.92
N VAL A 3 8.71 9.85 -4.35
CA VAL A 3 7.67 9.24 -3.51
C VAL A 3 7.59 7.75 -3.79
N GLY A 4 7.89 6.93 -2.80
CA GLY A 4 7.74 5.49 -2.86
C GLY A 4 6.34 5.06 -2.40
N LEU A 5 5.58 4.42 -3.27
CA LEU A 5 4.29 3.82 -2.96
C LEU A 5 4.46 2.31 -2.85
N LEU A 6 4.48 1.79 -1.63
CA LEU A 6 4.79 0.40 -1.35
C LEU A 6 3.53 -0.38 -1.03
N ALA A 7 3.19 -1.30 -1.92
CA ALA A 7 2.13 -2.26 -1.72
C ALA A 7 2.68 -3.52 -1.05
N ILE A 8 2.28 -3.77 0.19
CA ILE A 8 2.50 -5.06 0.81
C ILE A 8 1.33 -5.93 0.41
N SER A 9 1.49 -6.57 -0.73
CA SER A 9 0.48 -7.41 -1.36
C SER A 9 1.07 -8.78 -1.64
N GLY A 10 0.30 -9.77 -1.42
CA GLY A 10 0.65 -11.14 -1.68
C GLY A 10 0.07 -12.01 -0.60
N ILE A 11 -1.09 -12.61 -0.87
CA ILE A 11 -1.49 -13.78 -0.09
C ILE A 11 -0.52 -14.87 -0.53
N ARG A 12 0.57 -15.00 0.20
CA ARG A 12 1.41 -16.19 0.09
C ARG A 12 0.71 -17.33 0.81
N VAL A 13 -0.11 -18.05 0.11
CA VAL A 13 -0.49 -19.40 0.49
C VAL A 13 0.60 -20.34 -0.02
N VAL A 14 1.85 -20.06 0.30
CA VAL A 14 2.94 -20.97 -0.02
C VAL A 14 3.64 -21.31 1.27
N ASP A 15 3.10 -22.29 1.95
CA ASP A 15 3.88 -23.11 2.84
C ASP A 15 4.73 -24.03 1.95
N GLU A 16 6.02 -23.76 1.84
CA GLU A 16 6.96 -24.54 1.03
C GLU A 16 6.97 -26.02 1.46
N GLU A 17 6.70 -26.30 2.72
CA GLU A 17 6.66 -27.66 3.26
C GLU A 17 5.40 -28.38 2.78
N LEU A 18 4.27 -27.71 2.73
CA LEU A 18 3.03 -28.27 2.14
C LEU A 18 3.16 -28.45 0.63
N LEU A 19 3.88 -27.57 -0.06
CA LEU A 19 4.21 -27.74 -1.48
C LEU A 19 5.07 -28.99 -1.72
N ARG A 20 6.11 -29.21 -0.91
CA ARG A 20 6.97 -30.39 -0.99
C ARG A 20 6.23 -31.70 -0.69
N LEU A 21 5.19 -31.62 0.14
CA LEU A 21 4.34 -32.77 0.47
C LEU A 21 3.25 -33.02 -0.61
N GLY A 22 3.20 -32.24 -1.67
CA GLY A 22 2.22 -32.41 -2.75
C GLY A 22 0.78 -32.12 -2.32
N LEU A 23 0.58 -31.44 -1.20
CA LEU A 23 -0.75 -31.08 -0.66
C LEU A 23 -1.36 -29.84 -1.33
N THR A 24 -1.07 -29.67 -2.60
CA THR A 24 -1.60 -28.55 -3.40
C THR A 24 -2.55 -29.07 -4.48
N LEU A 25 -3.55 -28.26 -4.79
CA LEU A 25 -4.45 -28.57 -5.90
C LEU A 25 -3.67 -28.61 -7.23
N PRO A 26 -3.94 -29.59 -8.12
CA PRO A 26 -3.31 -29.64 -9.44
C PRO A 26 -3.40 -28.31 -10.19
N GLY A 27 -2.27 -27.83 -10.70
CA GLY A 27 -2.16 -26.53 -11.36
C GLY A 27 -2.05 -25.33 -10.42
N PHE A 28 -2.08 -25.54 -9.09
CA PHE A 28 -1.92 -24.47 -8.11
C PHE A 28 -0.44 -24.06 -7.94
N VAL A 29 0.47 -25.01 -8.08
CA VAL A 29 1.92 -24.78 -7.95
C VAL A 29 2.44 -23.86 -9.04
N GLU A 30 2.06 -24.13 -10.31
CA GLU A 30 2.41 -23.25 -11.45
C GLU A 30 1.77 -21.88 -11.36
N ARG A 31 0.63 -21.80 -10.67
CA ARG A 31 -0.07 -20.54 -10.41
C ARG A 31 0.40 -19.84 -9.13
N SER A 32 0.99 -20.53 -8.16
CA SER A 32 1.44 -19.94 -6.90
C SER A 32 2.63 -19.00 -7.05
N GLU A 33 3.44 -19.15 -8.08
CA GLU A 33 4.45 -18.15 -8.47
C GLU A 33 3.80 -16.90 -9.11
N THR A 34 2.56 -17.02 -9.59
CA THR A 34 1.85 -15.96 -10.34
C THR A 34 0.54 -15.50 -9.70
N ILE A 35 0.02 -16.19 -8.68
CA ILE A 35 -1.34 -15.92 -8.17
C ILE A 35 -1.42 -14.68 -7.34
N ALA A 36 -0.40 -14.07 -6.97
CA ALA A 36 -0.73 -13.38 -5.77
C ALA A 36 -0.65 -11.88 -5.74
N SER A 37 -0.10 -11.21 -6.66
CA SER A 37 -0.17 -9.77 -6.59
C SER A 37 -1.30 -9.22 -7.45
N LEU A 38 -2.37 -8.85 -6.77
CA LEU A 38 -3.26 -7.83 -7.33
C LEU A 38 -2.62 -6.48 -6.97
N PRO A 39 -2.46 -5.58 -7.94
CA PRO A 39 -1.91 -4.27 -7.66
C PRO A 39 -2.79 -3.51 -6.68
N SER A 40 -2.19 -2.71 -5.83
CA SER A 40 -2.91 -1.86 -4.89
C SER A 40 -3.57 -0.70 -5.63
N LEU A 41 -4.86 -0.83 -5.95
CA LEU A 41 -5.60 0.24 -6.63
C LEU A 41 -5.56 1.56 -5.85
N GLY A 42 -5.65 1.50 -4.52
CA GLY A 42 -5.58 2.70 -3.69
C GLY A 42 -4.25 3.45 -3.87
N LEU A 43 -3.12 2.75 -3.83
CA LEU A 43 -1.82 3.38 -4.07
C LEU A 43 -1.66 3.88 -5.51
N LEU A 44 -2.16 3.15 -6.49
CA LEU A 44 -2.16 3.60 -7.89
C LEU A 44 -3.07 4.83 -8.10
N THR A 45 -4.17 4.94 -7.35
CA THR A 45 -5.01 6.14 -7.35
C THR A 45 -4.25 7.33 -6.73
N LEU A 46 -3.56 7.12 -5.62
CA LEU A 46 -2.70 8.16 -5.03
C LEU A 46 -1.56 8.56 -5.97
N ALA A 47 -0.99 7.60 -6.70
CA ALA A 47 0.00 7.89 -7.75
C ALA A 47 -0.56 8.86 -8.80
N ALA A 48 -1.76 8.57 -9.30
CA ALA A 48 -2.42 9.43 -10.29
C ALA A 48 -2.82 10.82 -9.74
N LEU A 49 -3.02 10.94 -8.43
CA LEU A 49 -3.28 12.21 -7.73
C LEU A 49 -2.00 12.97 -7.39
N THR A 50 -0.85 12.31 -7.45
CA THR A 50 0.43 12.94 -7.08
C THR A 50 0.80 14.00 -8.13
N PRO A 51 1.02 15.25 -7.72
CA PRO A 51 1.37 16.33 -8.63
C PRO A 51 2.67 16.05 -9.42
N PRO A 52 2.79 16.50 -10.69
CA PRO A 52 3.85 16.13 -11.61
C PRO A 52 5.27 16.61 -11.22
N GLN A 53 5.40 17.48 -10.23
CA GLN A 53 6.69 17.88 -9.67
C GLN A 53 7.32 16.80 -8.76
N HIS A 54 6.58 15.75 -8.40
CA HIS A 54 7.07 14.61 -7.66
C HIS A 54 7.28 13.43 -8.60
N GLU A 55 8.33 12.68 -8.37
CA GLU A 55 8.56 11.41 -9.05
C GLU A 55 7.97 10.27 -8.22
N VAL A 56 7.13 9.44 -8.85
CA VAL A 56 6.43 8.35 -8.17
C VAL A 56 7.02 7.01 -8.54
N HIS A 57 7.35 6.23 -7.53
CA HIS A 57 7.85 4.87 -7.66
C HIS A 57 6.86 3.91 -6.99
N TYR A 58 6.14 3.12 -7.80
CA TYR A 58 5.26 2.08 -7.29
C TYR A 58 6.03 0.77 -7.15
N LEU A 59 6.02 0.20 -5.95
CA LEU A 59 6.78 -0.99 -5.61
C LEU A 59 5.87 -2.01 -4.93
N GLU A 60 5.85 -3.22 -5.46
CA GLU A 60 5.26 -4.35 -4.76
C GLU A 60 6.31 -5.07 -3.93
N VAL A 61 6.01 -5.23 -2.66
CA VAL A 61 6.88 -5.91 -1.70
C VAL A 61 6.16 -7.16 -1.19
N PRO A 62 6.26 -8.28 -1.93
CA PRO A 62 5.54 -9.50 -1.55
C PRO A 62 6.04 -10.10 -0.24
N ASP A 63 7.32 -9.92 0.10
CA ASP A 63 7.94 -10.33 1.35
C ASP A 63 8.92 -9.28 1.85
N PRO A 64 8.48 -8.38 2.75
CA PRO A 64 9.35 -7.37 3.32
C PRO A 64 10.58 -7.93 4.03
N ARG A 65 10.50 -9.18 4.54
CA ARG A 65 11.63 -9.85 5.21
C ARG A 65 12.71 -10.30 4.23
N ALA A 66 12.34 -10.59 2.98
CA ALA A 66 13.29 -10.91 1.92
C ALA A 66 13.97 -9.67 1.33
N LEU A 67 13.48 -8.48 1.64
CA LEU A 67 14.05 -7.22 1.18
C LEU A 67 15.29 -6.87 2.00
N VAL A 68 16.46 -7.31 1.54
CA VAL A 68 17.74 -7.10 2.24
C VAL A 68 18.12 -5.63 2.29
N GLU A 69 18.02 -4.94 1.15
CA GLU A 69 18.31 -3.51 1.00
C GLU A 69 17.03 -2.73 0.70
N LEU A 70 16.87 -1.59 1.36
CA LEU A 70 15.77 -0.68 1.06
C LEU A 70 16.03 0.02 -0.27
N PRO A 71 15.00 0.22 -1.13
CA PRO A 71 15.10 1.12 -2.27
C PRO A 71 15.60 2.51 -1.84
N ASN A 72 16.67 2.96 -2.47
CA ASN A 72 17.35 4.22 -2.14
C ASN A 72 16.74 5.41 -2.87
N GLY A 73 17.00 6.61 -2.36
CA GLY A 73 16.68 7.87 -3.03
C GLY A 73 15.20 8.28 -2.91
N LEU A 74 14.47 7.68 -1.97
CA LEU A 74 13.10 8.09 -1.65
C LEU A 74 13.11 9.20 -0.59
N ASP A 75 12.28 10.20 -0.79
CA ASP A 75 12.07 11.31 0.15
C ASP A 75 10.85 11.08 1.04
N LEU A 76 9.92 10.24 0.60
CA LEU A 76 8.71 9.82 1.32
C LEU A 76 8.38 8.37 0.95
N VAL A 77 7.94 7.60 1.91
CA VAL A 77 7.40 6.25 1.70
C VAL A 77 5.97 6.18 2.21
N ALA A 78 5.06 5.78 1.31
CA ALA A 78 3.67 5.47 1.66
C ALA A 78 3.44 3.96 1.57
N ILE A 79 2.99 3.35 2.67
CA ILE A 79 2.79 1.91 2.78
C ILE A 79 1.29 1.62 2.91
N SER A 80 0.80 0.69 2.08
CA SER A 80 -0.55 0.13 2.22
C SER A 80 -0.47 -1.37 2.42
N SER A 81 -1.17 -1.87 3.44
CA SER A 81 -1.18 -3.29 3.78
C SER A 81 -2.55 -3.75 4.28
N TYR A 82 -2.77 -5.06 4.20
CA TYR A 82 -3.91 -5.74 4.82
C TYR A 82 -3.53 -6.29 6.20
N SER A 83 -4.54 -6.58 7.03
CA SER A 83 -4.34 -7.11 8.39
C SER A 83 -3.46 -8.37 8.45
N ALA A 84 -3.53 -9.22 7.42
CA ALA A 84 -2.74 -10.44 7.37
C ALA A 84 -1.23 -10.23 7.28
N GLN A 85 -0.79 -9.05 6.82
CA GLN A 85 0.62 -8.72 6.58
C GLN A 85 1.05 -7.44 7.32
N ILE A 86 0.25 -7.01 8.27
CA ILE A 86 0.49 -5.71 8.91
C ILE A 86 1.79 -5.69 9.71
N ARG A 87 2.18 -6.79 10.33
CA ARG A 87 3.42 -6.87 11.10
C ARG A 87 4.65 -6.67 10.22
N GLU A 88 4.65 -7.32 9.06
CA GLU A 88 5.70 -7.13 8.06
C GLU A 88 5.72 -5.69 7.50
N ALA A 89 4.54 -5.07 7.40
CA ALA A 89 4.43 -3.66 7.02
C ALA A 89 5.04 -2.74 8.08
N TYR A 90 4.80 -3.02 9.35
CA TYR A 90 5.39 -2.27 10.46
C TYR A 90 6.91 -2.42 10.52
N ASP A 91 7.42 -3.65 10.39
CA ASP A 91 8.86 -3.91 10.33
C ASP A 91 9.53 -3.14 9.17
N LEU A 92 8.86 -3.06 8.02
CA LEU A 92 9.35 -2.30 6.87
C LEU A 92 9.30 -0.79 7.12
N ALA A 93 8.22 -0.29 7.71
CA ALA A 93 8.07 1.11 8.08
C ALA A 93 9.15 1.56 9.06
N ASP A 94 9.40 0.76 10.10
CA ASP A 94 10.44 1.02 11.09
C ASP A 94 11.85 1.07 10.46
N ARG A 95 12.12 0.21 9.47
CA ARG A 95 13.40 0.23 8.73
C ARG A 95 13.58 1.52 7.93
N TYR A 96 12.54 2.02 7.25
CA TYR A 96 12.61 3.30 6.53
C TYR A 96 12.79 4.48 7.48
N ARG A 97 12.05 4.50 8.58
CA ARG A 97 12.23 5.54 9.63
C ARG A 97 13.63 5.51 10.22
N ALA A 98 14.17 4.32 10.50
CA ALA A 98 15.55 4.18 10.98
C ALA A 98 16.60 4.67 9.95
N ALA A 99 16.27 4.62 8.66
CA ALA A 99 17.07 5.19 7.59
C ALA A 99 16.85 6.71 7.40
N GLY A 100 15.99 7.34 8.20
CA GLY A 100 15.68 8.76 8.14
C GLY A 100 14.72 9.16 7.03
N ILE A 101 13.99 8.20 6.46
CA ILE A 101 12.99 8.44 5.42
C ILE A 101 11.61 8.49 6.07
N PRO A 102 10.86 9.60 5.92
CA PRO A 102 9.50 9.73 6.45
C PRO A 102 8.57 8.65 5.90
N VAL A 103 7.72 8.11 6.77
CA VAL A 103 6.76 7.05 6.41
C VAL A 103 5.35 7.47 6.76
N VAL A 104 4.44 7.32 5.78
CA VAL A 104 3.00 7.40 5.99
C VAL A 104 2.37 6.04 5.72
N MET A 105 1.45 5.62 6.59
CA MET A 105 0.73 4.36 6.42
C MET A 105 -0.77 4.59 6.23
N GLY A 106 -1.39 3.73 5.43
CA GLY A 106 -2.82 3.76 5.17
C GLY A 106 -3.36 2.37 4.83
N GLY A 107 -4.62 2.34 4.42
CA GLY A 107 -5.32 1.14 4.03
C GLY A 107 -6.26 0.59 5.11
N PRO A 108 -6.92 -0.57 4.84
CA PRO A 108 -8.02 -1.03 5.68
C PRO A 108 -7.66 -1.31 7.14
N HIS A 109 -6.47 -1.90 7.38
CA HIS A 109 -6.04 -2.19 8.76
C HIS A 109 -5.73 -0.90 9.52
N VAL A 110 -4.94 -0.01 8.92
CA VAL A 110 -4.57 1.27 9.53
C VAL A 110 -5.79 2.13 9.83
N SER A 111 -6.80 2.11 8.94
CA SER A 111 -8.07 2.81 9.18
C SER A 111 -8.88 2.23 10.34
N ALA A 112 -8.73 0.93 10.62
CA ALA A 112 -9.41 0.27 11.73
C ALA A 112 -8.70 0.45 13.08
N VAL A 113 -7.36 0.48 13.09
CA VAL A 113 -6.52 0.52 14.29
C VAL A 113 -5.37 1.52 14.10
N PRO A 114 -5.68 2.82 13.93
CA PRO A 114 -4.65 3.83 13.65
C PRO A 114 -3.68 4.06 14.81
N GLU A 115 -4.12 3.82 16.05
CA GLU A 115 -3.30 3.94 17.25
C GLU A 115 -2.16 2.93 17.35
N GLU A 116 -2.31 1.76 16.71
CA GLU A 116 -1.23 0.79 16.58
C GLU A 116 -0.26 1.22 15.48
N ALA A 117 -0.80 1.59 14.32
CA ALA A 117 0.01 1.92 13.16
C ALA A 117 0.92 3.14 13.37
N ILE A 118 0.47 4.15 14.13
CA ILE A 118 1.24 5.38 14.37
C ILE A 118 2.52 5.13 15.20
N GLU A 119 2.62 4.01 15.90
CA GLU A 119 3.85 3.66 16.62
C GLU A 119 4.99 3.33 15.63
N HIS A 120 4.65 2.88 14.42
CA HIS A 120 5.58 2.40 13.40
C HIS A 120 5.82 3.40 12.25
N CYS A 121 5.07 4.49 12.15
CA CYS A 121 5.21 5.48 11.08
C CYS A 121 5.16 6.91 11.61
N ASP A 122 5.42 7.89 10.76
CA ASP A 122 5.38 9.30 11.13
C ASP A 122 3.96 9.85 11.01
N ALA A 123 3.17 9.28 10.10
CA ALA A 123 1.78 9.66 9.91
C ALA A 123 0.92 8.46 9.47
N VAL A 124 -0.38 8.52 9.80
CA VAL A 124 -1.39 7.58 9.32
C VAL A 124 -2.49 8.32 8.58
N VAL A 125 -3.00 7.70 7.53
CA VAL A 125 -4.21 8.14 6.82
C VAL A 125 -5.35 7.19 7.16
N VAL A 126 -6.41 7.73 7.74
CA VAL A 126 -7.60 6.98 8.17
C VAL A 126 -8.74 7.25 7.20
N GLY A 127 -9.32 6.20 6.65
CA GLY A 127 -10.35 6.29 5.61
C GLY A 127 -9.77 6.29 4.20
N GLU A 128 -10.39 7.03 3.30
CA GLU A 128 -9.94 7.17 1.92
C GLU A 128 -8.76 8.13 1.83
N GLY A 129 -7.70 7.73 1.11
CA GLY A 129 -6.47 8.53 1.05
C GLY A 129 -6.58 9.79 0.20
N GLU A 130 -7.47 9.78 -0.78
CA GLU A 130 -7.57 10.82 -1.81
C GLU A 130 -7.77 12.22 -1.24
N PRO A 131 -8.68 12.46 -0.28
CA PRO A 131 -8.89 13.80 0.27
C PRO A 131 -7.68 14.37 1.01
N CYS A 132 -6.83 13.51 1.57
CA CYS A 132 -5.71 13.92 2.41
C CYS A 132 -4.36 13.90 1.69
N TRP A 133 -4.24 13.25 0.54
CA TRP A 133 -2.96 12.97 -0.09
C TRP A 133 -2.12 14.22 -0.39
N ASN A 134 -2.72 15.23 -0.98
CA ASN A 134 -2.00 16.47 -1.28
C ASN A 134 -1.50 17.17 -0.01
N GLN A 135 -2.26 17.09 1.10
CA GLN A 135 -1.82 17.64 2.37
C GLN A 135 -0.65 16.84 2.95
N VAL A 136 -0.69 15.52 2.86
CA VAL A 136 0.43 14.64 3.28
C VAL A 136 1.72 15.01 2.54
N LEU A 137 1.64 15.18 1.20
CA LEU A 137 2.78 15.58 0.39
C LEU A 137 3.33 16.94 0.79
N ALA A 138 2.47 17.94 0.94
CA ALA A 138 2.87 19.29 1.33
C ALA A 138 3.49 19.33 2.73
N ASP A 139 2.91 18.62 3.68
CA ASP A 139 3.44 18.56 5.05
C ASP A 139 4.78 17.79 5.11
N CYS A 140 4.96 16.79 4.22
CA CYS A 140 6.23 16.10 4.10
C CYS A 140 7.32 17.02 3.55
N GLU A 141 7.04 17.80 2.48
CA GLU A 141 7.98 18.80 1.93
C GLU A 141 8.41 19.85 2.96
N ASP A 142 7.47 20.24 3.80
CA ASP A 142 7.71 21.22 4.86
C ASP A 142 8.35 20.61 6.13
N GLY A 143 8.57 19.29 6.17
CA GLY A 143 9.09 18.58 7.33
C GLY A 143 8.12 18.56 8.52
N ARG A 144 6.83 18.67 8.26
CA ARG A 144 5.76 18.75 9.28
C ARG A 144 4.81 17.56 9.29
N MET A 145 5.03 16.59 8.39
CA MET A 145 4.19 15.41 8.30
C MET A 145 4.22 14.63 9.61
N ALA A 146 3.09 14.54 10.30
CA ALA A 146 2.97 13.84 11.57
C ALA A 146 1.51 13.53 11.94
N GLY A 147 1.31 12.46 12.70
CA GLY A 147 0.04 12.16 13.35
C GLY A 147 -1.02 11.58 12.41
N VAL A 148 -2.26 11.96 12.60
CA VAL A 148 -3.41 11.34 11.93
C VAL A 148 -4.02 12.30 10.91
N TYR A 149 -4.04 11.89 9.66
CA TYR A 149 -4.82 12.51 8.57
C TYR A 149 -6.15 11.76 8.48
N ASP A 150 -7.20 12.32 9.08
CA ASP A 150 -8.52 11.66 9.12
C ASP A 150 -9.36 12.10 7.92
N ALA A 151 -9.52 11.19 6.97
CA ALA A 151 -10.33 11.41 5.77
C ALA A 151 -11.82 11.07 5.95
N ARG A 152 -12.22 10.42 7.06
CA ARG A 152 -13.61 9.99 7.30
C ARG A 152 -14.65 11.11 7.29
N PRO A 153 -14.33 12.35 7.72
CA PRO A 153 -15.29 13.46 7.64
C PRO A 153 -15.52 13.97 6.21
N PHE A 154 -14.68 13.61 5.26
CA PHE A 154 -14.81 14.07 3.88
C PHE A 154 -15.77 13.17 3.11
N ASP A 155 -16.75 13.76 2.45
CA ASP A 155 -17.61 13.09 1.48
C ASP A 155 -16.92 13.14 0.11
N TYR A 156 -16.09 12.14 -0.17
CA TYR A 156 -15.33 12.09 -1.41
C TYR A 156 -16.20 11.55 -2.54
N ASP A 157 -16.44 12.36 -3.56
CA ASP A 157 -17.17 11.92 -4.74
C ASP A 157 -16.25 11.05 -5.62
N LEU A 158 -16.64 9.79 -5.79
CA LEU A 158 -15.88 8.84 -6.61
C LEU A 158 -15.82 9.23 -8.10
N SER A 159 -16.69 10.13 -8.56
CA SER A 159 -16.60 10.68 -9.91
C SER A 159 -15.36 11.56 -10.11
N ASP A 160 -14.79 12.08 -9.03
CA ASP A 160 -13.56 12.88 -9.03
C ASP A 160 -12.30 12.01 -8.92
N ALA A 161 -12.47 10.70 -8.67
CA ALA A 161 -11.34 9.80 -8.58
C ALA A 161 -10.66 9.64 -9.95
N PRO A 162 -9.34 9.81 -10.03
CA PRO A 162 -8.62 9.58 -11.27
C PRO A 162 -8.62 8.10 -11.64
N VAL A 163 -8.36 7.82 -12.91
CA VAL A 163 -7.99 6.46 -13.31
C VAL A 163 -6.68 6.10 -12.60
N PRO A 164 -6.61 4.95 -11.91
CA PRO A 164 -5.37 4.52 -11.27
C PRO A 164 -4.19 4.49 -12.26
N ALA A 165 -3.02 4.87 -11.83
CA ALA A 165 -1.80 4.97 -12.65
C ALA A 165 -1.28 3.58 -13.07
N PHE A 166 -2.05 2.86 -13.89
CA PHE A 166 -1.71 1.52 -14.37
C PHE A 166 -0.43 1.49 -15.21
N GLU A 167 0.00 2.61 -15.76
CA GLU A 167 1.25 2.77 -16.49
C GLU A 167 2.50 2.53 -15.63
N LEU A 168 2.37 2.59 -14.31
CA LEU A 168 3.45 2.28 -13.37
C LEU A 168 3.65 0.77 -13.17
N LEU A 169 2.72 -0.05 -13.69
CA LEU A 169 2.78 -1.50 -13.53
C LEU A 169 3.56 -2.16 -14.66
N ASP A 170 4.40 -3.13 -14.32
CA ASP A 170 4.80 -4.14 -15.28
C ASP A 170 3.69 -5.19 -15.41
N ILE A 171 2.83 -5.01 -16.43
CA ILE A 171 1.65 -5.85 -16.65
C ILE A 171 2.02 -7.34 -16.83
N SER A 172 3.25 -7.65 -17.23
CA SER A 172 3.70 -9.03 -17.41
C SER A 172 3.73 -9.84 -16.10
N HIS A 173 3.81 -9.15 -14.97
CA HIS A 173 3.82 -9.78 -13.64
C HIS A 173 2.41 -10.17 -13.14
N TYR A 174 1.36 -9.77 -13.85
CA TYR A 174 -0.02 -9.99 -13.41
C TYR A 174 -0.77 -10.90 -14.39
N ASN A 175 -1.46 -11.90 -13.86
CA ASN A 175 -2.35 -12.72 -14.64
C ASN A 175 -3.74 -12.08 -14.84
N ARG A 176 -4.03 -11.01 -14.10
CA ARG A 176 -5.27 -10.23 -14.17
C ARG A 176 -5.07 -8.86 -13.52
N LEU A 177 -5.83 -7.90 -13.97
CA LEU A 177 -5.96 -6.60 -13.31
C LEU A 177 -7.36 -6.48 -12.72
N THR A 178 -7.48 -5.75 -11.64
CA THR A 178 -8.76 -5.39 -11.03
C THR A 178 -9.12 -3.96 -11.36
N VAL A 179 -10.41 -3.72 -11.51
CA VAL A 179 -11.00 -2.39 -11.60
C VAL A 179 -12.05 -2.25 -10.51
N GLN A 180 -12.19 -1.07 -9.96
CA GLN A 180 -13.18 -0.78 -8.95
C GLN A 180 -14.39 -0.11 -9.58
N ALA A 181 -15.58 -0.70 -9.39
CA ALA A 181 -16.84 -0.17 -9.91
C ALA A 181 -17.63 0.62 -8.86
N SER A 182 -17.36 0.38 -7.57
CA SER A 182 -18.03 1.05 -6.45
C SER A 182 -17.18 0.94 -5.19
N ARG A 183 -17.41 1.81 -4.22
CA ARG A 183 -16.84 1.75 -2.87
C ARG A 183 -17.94 1.71 -1.83
N GLY A 184 -17.61 1.13 -0.68
CA GLY A 184 -18.52 1.02 0.45
C GLY A 184 -19.50 -0.14 0.31
N CYS A 185 -20.27 -0.32 1.36
CA CYS A 185 -21.31 -1.32 1.45
C CYS A 185 -22.54 -0.69 2.14
N PRO A 186 -23.76 -0.87 1.60
CA PRO A 186 -24.97 -0.34 2.24
C PRO A 186 -25.38 -1.13 3.51
N HIS A 187 -24.75 -2.27 3.73
CA HIS A 187 -25.05 -3.14 4.88
C HIS A 187 -24.20 -2.75 6.09
N ARG A 188 -24.82 -2.78 7.26
CA ARG A 188 -24.16 -2.65 8.56
C ARG A 188 -24.00 -4.05 9.13
N CYS A 189 -22.86 -4.69 8.85
CA CYS A 189 -22.52 -5.99 9.44
C CYS A 189 -22.03 -5.76 10.88
N GLU A 190 -22.50 -6.61 11.81
CA GLU A 190 -22.00 -6.68 13.18
C GLU A 190 -20.75 -7.54 13.26
#